data_a0c1cfad2e24200a8ae7e73ee105c15a
#
_entry.id   a0c1cfad2e24200a8ae7e73ee105c15a
#
_cell.length_a   1.000
_cell.length_b   1.000
_cell.length_c   1.000
_cell.angle_alpha   90.00
_cell.angle_beta   90.00
_cell.angle_gamma   90.00
#
_symmetry.space_group_name_H-M   'P 1'
#
loop_
_entity.id
_entity.type
_entity.pdbx_description
1 polymer ?
#
loop_
_entity_poly.entity_id
_entity_poly.type
_entity_poly.pdbx_seq_one_letter_code
_entity_poly.pdbx_strand_id
1 'polypeptide(L)'
;IGKNTTTSPENYTEDYCEVFKSLHPYVDYFVLNVSCPNVGSHAKLNDKDYLIELITACKELNLEEKSQKPILLKIAPDLNTIQLDEIIELVNETNIDGVIASNTSTSREGLKASKEQLAKIGPGGLSGQPVKNKSTEVIQYLADTSHKSFPIIGVGGIHSEKDALEKINAGADLLQIYTGFIYEGPRLIKNINKAIISQTA
;
A
#
# COMPACT_ATOMS: atom_id res chain seq x y z
N ILE A 1 -9.32 -3.49 2.43
CA ILE A 1 -10.63 -3.35 1.79
C ILE A 1 -10.50 -2.49 0.53
N GLY A 2 -11.43 -2.59 -0.40
CA GLY A 2 -11.42 -1.86 -1.67
C GLY A 2 -12.83 -1.88 -2.27
N LYS A 3 -13.08 -0.98 -3.23
CA LYS A 3 -14.37 -0.92 -3.90
C LYS A 3 -14.64 -2.17 -4.74
N ASN A 4 -15.89 -2.52 -4.87
CA ASN A 4 -16.34 -3.56 -5.79
C ASN A 4 -16.27 -3.08 -7.26
N THR A 5 -16.02 -3.97 -8.20
CA THR A 5 -15.96 -3.65 -9.64
C THR A 5 -17.29 -3.20 -10.21
N THR A 6 -18.40 -3.64 -9.64
CA THR A 6 -19.76 -3.31 -10.06
C THR A 6 -20.31 -2.04 -9.41
N THR A 7 -19.63 -1.50 -8.40
CA THR A 7 -20.07 -0.28 -7.69
C THR A 7 -19.81 0.95 -8.55
N SER A 8 -20.83 1.80 -8.70
CA SER A 8 -20.70 3.05 -9.44
C SER A 8 -19.80 4.06 -8.70
N PRO A 9 -19.14 4.99 -9.43
CA PRO A 9 -18.19 5.94 -8.82
C PRO A 9 -18.77 6.79 -7.67
N GLU A 10 -20.05 7.14 -7.73
CA GLU A 10 -20.74 7.92 -6.70
C GLU A 10 -21.00 7.15 -5.41
N ASN A 11 -20.94 5.82 -5.44
CA ASN A 11 -21.22 4.96 -4.27
C ASN A 11 -19.95 4.27 -3.73
N TYR A 12 -18.75 4.76 -4.10
CA TYR A 12 -17.49 4.12 -3.66
C TYR A 12 -17.29 4.19 -2.15
N THR A 13 -17.58 5.33 -1.53
CA THR A 13 -17.45 5.52 -0.09
C THR A 13 -18.36 4.56 0.68
N GLU A 14 -19.62 4.40 0.22
CA GLU A 14 -20.60 3.47 0.81
C GLU A 14 -20.09 2.02 0.76
N ASP A 15 -19.52 1.60 -0.37
CA ASP A 15 -18.97 0.25 -0.57
C ASP A 15 -17.84 -0.06 0.42
N TYR A 16 -16.91 0.88 0.62
CA TYR A 16 -15.87 0.75 1.64
C TYR A 16 -16.46 0.68 3.06
N CYS A 17 -17.43 1.53 3.37
CA CYS A 17 -18.08 1.59 4.67
C CYS A 17 -18.84 0.30 5.02
N GLU A 18 -19.54 -0.30 4.04
CA GLU A 18 -20.24 -1.56 4.21
C GLU A 18 -19.26 -2.71 4.55
N VAL A 19 -18.17 -2.80 3.78
CA VAL A 19 -17.13 -3.81 4.03
C VAL A 19 -16.42 -3.56 5.36
N PHE A 20 -16.15 -2.29 5.70
CA PHE A 20 -15.55 -1.91 6.99
C PHE A 20 -16.38 -2.41 8.16
N LYS A 21 -17.68 -2.09 8.19
CA LYS A 21 -18.61 -2.54 9.25
C LYS A 21 -18.66 -4.06 9.35
N SER A 22 -18.76 -4.75 8.21
CA SER A 22 -18.91 -6.21 8.14
C SER A 22 -17.68 -6.94 8.67
N LEU A 23 -16.47 -6.40 8.43
CA LEU A 23 -15.21 -7.04 8.81
C LEU A 23 -14.68 -6.59 10.18
N HIS A 24 -15.17 -5.48 10.72
CA HIS A 24 -14.64 -4.89 11.95
C HIS A 24 -14.48 -5.86 13.12
N PRO A 25 -15.41 -6.77 13.41
CA PRO A 25 -15.28 -7.73 14.52
C PRO A 25 -14.20 -8.81 14.32
N TYR A 26 -13.67 -8.95 13.10
CA TYR A 26 -12.83 -10.09 12.69
C TYR A 26 -11.39 -9.72 12.36
N VAL A 27 -11.04 -8.44 12.38
CA VAL A 27 -9.70 -7.96 11.97
C VAL A 27 -9.05 -7.13 13.07
N ASP A 28 -7.72 -7.01 13.01
CA ASP A 28 -6.93 -6.20 13.94
C ASP A 28 -6.62 -4.81 13.38
N TYR A 29 -6.62 -4.62 12.07
CA TYR A 29 -6.45 -3.34 11.39
C TYR A 29 -7.08 -3.34 10.00
N PHE A 30 -7.29 -2.17 9.42
CA PHE A 30 -7.80 -2.00 8.07
C PHE A 30 -6.76 -1.38 7.12
N VAL A 31 -6.87 -1.76 5.85
CA VAL A 31 -6.13 -1.14 4.76
C VAL A 31 -7.10 -0.64 3.70
N LEU A 32 -7.13 0.66 3.48
CA LEU A 32 -7.86 1.27 2.38
C LEU A 32 -7.02 1.15 1.10
N ASN A 33 -7.40 0.21 0.24
CA ASN A 33 -6.70 -0.03 -1.03
C ASN A 33 -7.31 0.82 -2.14
N VAL A 34 -6.82 2.04 -2.29
CA VAL A 34 -7.30 3.03 -3.28
C VAL A 34 -6.50 3.01 -4.58
N SER A 35 -5.47 2.17 -4.68
CA SER A 35 -4.48 2.15 -5.76
C SER A 35 -4.56 0.90 -6.66
N CYS A 36 -5.73 0.23 -6.75
CA CYS A 36 -5.88 -0.99 -7.56
C CYS A 36 -5.97 -0.66 -9.06
N PRO A 37 -4.99 -1.06 -9.90
CA PRO A 37 -5.01 -0.75 -11.34
C PRO A 37 -6.11 -1.49 -12.12
N ASN A 38 -6.71 -2.51 -11.52
CA ASN A 38 -7.70 -3.38 -12.18
C ASN A 38 -9.13 -2.83 -12.15
N VAL A 39 -9.35 -1.69 -11.54
CA VAL A 39 -10.69 -1.09 -11.38
C VAL A 39 -10.74 0.19 -12.20
N GLY A 40 -11.46 0.18 -13.32
CA GLY A 40 -11.51 1.26 -14.30
C GLY A 40 -11.81 2.65 -13.72
N SER A 41 -11.38 3.71 -14.42
CA SER A 41 -11.45 5.14 -14.10
C SER A 41 -11.06 5.50 -12.64
N HIS A 42 -9.76 5.51 -12.37
CA HIS A 42 -9.18 5.88 -11.07
C HIS A 42 -9.11 7.39 -10.80
N ALA A 43 -9.66 8.23 -11.66
CA ALA A 43 -9.55 9.68 -11.55
C ALA A 43 -10.02 10.20 -10.18
N LYS A 44 -11.10 9.63 -9.63
CA LYS A 44 -11.63 10.03 -8.32
C LYS A 44 -10.84 9.46 -7.13
N LEU A 45 -10.27 8.25 -7.24
CA LEU A 45 -9.50 7.62 -6.14
C LEU A 45 -8.10 8.23 -5.96
N ASN A 46 -7.66 9.10 -6.87
CA ASN A 46 -6.44 9.90 -6.75
C ASN A 46 -6.76 11.37 -6.44
N ASP A 47 -8.04 11.71 -6.25
CA ASP A 47 -8.48 13.02 -5.84
C ASP A 47 -8.36 13.14 -4.32
N LYS A 48 -7.59 14.12 -3.84
CA LYS A 48 -7.33 14.33 -2.41
C LYS A 48 -8.62 14.52 -1.63
N ASP A 49 -9.57 15.29 -2.16
CA ASP A 49 -10.83 15.57 -1.48
C ASP A 49 -11.66 14.29 -1.30
N TYR A 50 -11.69 13.45 -2.31
CA TYR A 50 -12.36 12.15 -2.23
C TYR A 50 -11.70 11.21 -1.22
N LEU A 51 -10.36 11.19 -1.16
CA LEU A 51 -9.63 10.37 -0.16
C LEU A 51 -9.91 10.87 1.26
N ILE A 52 -9.99 12.18 1.47
CA ILE A 52 -10.37 12.76 2.76
C ILE A 52 -11.78 12.31 3.16
N GLU A 53 -12.75 12.39 2.26
CA GLU A 53 -14.13 11.92 2.48
C GLU A 53 -14.15 10.45 2.88
N LEU A 54 -13.51 9.58 2.11
CA LEU A 54 -13.44 8.14 2.36
C LEU A 54 -12.81 7.81 3.72
N ILE A 55 -11.66 8.42 4.02
CA ILE A 55 -10.94 8.18 5.27
C ILE A 55 -11.79 8.67 6.45
N THR A 56 -12.39 9.86 6.33
CA THR A 56 -13.25 10.43 7.37
C THR A 56 -14.44 9.52 7.67
N ALA A 57 -15.14 9.05 6.63
CA ALA A 57 -16.27 8.12 6.79
C ALA A 57 -15.86 6.82 7.50
N CYS A 58 -14.72 6.22 7.12
CA CYS A 58 -14.23 5.02 7.79
C CYS A 58 -13.81 5.29 9.25
N LYS A 59 -13.22 6.46 9.54
CA LYS A 59 -12.84 6.84 10.90
C LYS A 59 -14.06 7.10 11.79
N GLU A 60 -15.10 7.74 11.27
CA GLU A 60 -16.36 7.94 12.00
C GLU A 60 -16.97 6.59 12.40
N LEU A 61 -17.06 5.63 11.47
CA LEU A 61 -17.51 4.28 11.78
C LEU A 61 -16.64 3.59 12.82
N ASN A 62 -15.32 3.77 12.75
CA ASN A 62 -14.39 3.20 13.71
C ASN A 62 -14.58 3.76 15.12
N LEU A 63 -14.96 5.05 15.23
CA LEU A 63 -15.26 5.69 16.53
C LEU A 63 -16.55 5.17 17.19
N GLU A 64 -17.51 4.69 16.41
CA GLU A 64 -18.74 4.09 16.91
C GLU A 64 -18.52 2.70 17.54
N GLU A 65 -17.38 2.07 17.24
CA GLU A 65 -17.05 0.72 17.71
C GLU A 65 -16.42 0.73 19.10
N LYS A 66 -16.63 -0.35 19.85
CA LYS A 66 -16.07 -0.51 21.23
C LYS A 66 -14.54 -0.58 21.25
N SER A 67 -13.95 -1.07 20.19
CA SER A 67 -12.49 -1.21 20.03
C SER A 67 -12.09 -0.65 18.70
N GLN A 68 -11.46 0.52 18.70
CA GLN A 68 -10.97 1.14 17.49
C GLN A 68 -9.82 0.33 16.87
N LYS A 69 -9.77 0.28 15.55
CA LYS A 69 -8.75 -0.43 14.78
C LYS A 69 -7.90 0.56 14.00
N PRO A 70 -6.58 0.33 13.88
CA PRO A 70 -5.76 1.13 12.99
C PRO A 70 -6.25 1.06 11.53
N ILE A 71 -6.25 2.21 10.85
CA ILE A 71 -6.64 2.33 9.44
C ILE A 71 -5.44 2.87 8.67
N LEU A 72 -4.97 2.13 7.65
CA LEU A 72 -3.83 2.50 6.83
C LEU A 72 -4.24 2.74 5.37
N LEU A 73 -3.57 3.66 4.70
CA LEU A 73 -3.74 3.93 3.28
C LEU A 73 -2.71 3.17 2.45
N LYS A 74 -3.13 2.39 1.45
CA LYS A 74 -2.21 1.70 0.54
C LYS A 74 -2.11 2.42 -0.79
N ILE A 75 -0.91 2.92 -1.12
CA ILE A 75 -0.63 3.75 -2.28
C ILE A 75 0.07 3.00 -3.42
N ALA A 76 -0.03 3.54 -4.65
CA ALA A 76 0.68 3.01 -5.82
C ALA A 76 2.18 3.39 -5.79
N PRO A 77 3.07 2.56 -6.40
CA PRO A 77 4.48 2.94 -6.53
C PRO A 77 4.72 3.97 -7.63
N ASP A 78 3.75 4.18 -8.52
CA ASP A 78 3.90 5.00 -9.74
C ASP A 78 3.59 6.49 -9.49
N LEU A 79 3.33 6.90 -8.24
CA LEU A 79 3.10 8.29 -7.85
C LEU A 79 4.36 9.14 -8.08
N ASN A 80 4.17 10.37 -8.58
CA ASN A 80 5.21 11.36 -8.66
C ASN A 80 5.38 12.12 -7.32
N THR A 81 6.39 12.98 -7.21
CA THR A 81 6.71 13.71 -5.97
C THR A 81 5.56 14.59 -5.49
N ILE A 82 4.86 15.28 -6.40
CA ILE A 82 3.72 16.13 -6.06
C ILE A 82 2.61 15.29 -5.42
N GLN A 83 2.31 14.14 -6.01
CA GLN A 83 1.30 13.23 -5.47
C GLN A 83 1.73 12.61 -4.13
N LEU A 84 3.04 12.37 -3.93
CA LEU A 84 3.54 11.90 -2.63
C LEU A 84 3.44 13.00 -1.56
N ASP A 85 3.66 14.26 -1.91
CA ASP A 85 3.43 15.40 -1.01
C ASP A 85 1.95 15.51 -0.63
N GLU A 86 1.03 15.35 -1.59
CA GLU A 86 -0.42 15.29 -1.32
C GLU A 86 -0.80 14.14 -0.37
N ILE A 87 -0.14 12.98 -0.48
CA ILE A 87 -0.35 11.87 0.48
C ILE A 87 0.13 12.24 1.88
N ILE A 88 1.28 12.90 2.01
CA ILE A 88 1.79 13.35 3.31
C ILE A 88 0.83 14.36 3.95
N GLU A 89 0.36 15.34 3.18
CA GLU A 89 -0.64 16.32 3.63
C GLU A 89 -1.94 15.61 4.07
N LEU A 90 -2.43 14.67 3.25
CA LEU A 90 -3.63 13.89 3.53
C LEU A 90 -3.52 13.12 4.87
N VAL A 91 -2.38 12.45 5.10
CA VAL A 91 -2.13 11.71 6.35
C VAL A 91 -2.17 12.66 7.55
N ASN A 92 -1.52 13.82 7.44
CA ASN A 92 -1.50 14.81 8.50
C ASN A 92 -2.87 15.44 8.76
N GLU A 93 -3.66 15.70 7.71
CA GLU A 93 -4.98 16.31 7.79
C GLU A 93 -6.01 15.34 8.38
N THR A 94 -6.02 14.09 7.92
CA THR A 94 -6.99 13.08 8.35
C THR A 94 -6.57 12.34 9.62
N ASN A 95 -5.29 12.44 10.04
CA ASN A 95 -4.71 11.63 11.11
C ASN A 95 -5.00 10.13 10.92
N ILE A 96 -4.89 9.61 9.69
CA ILE A 96 -4.91 8.17 9.42
C ILE A 96 -3.66 7.52 10.00
N ASP A 97 -3.74 6.25 10.42
CA ASP A 97 -2.73 5.64 11.28
C ASP A 97 -1.43 5.23 10.56
N GLY A 98 -1.34 5.39 9.25
CA GLY A 98 -0.12 5.15 8.49
C GLY A 98 -0.34 4.84 7.02
N VAL A 99 0.76 4.57 6.31
CA VAL A 99 0.79 4.32 4.86
C VAL A 99 1.45 2.97 4.55
N ILE A 100 0.90 2.26 3.57
CA ILE A 100 1.52 1.06 3.00
C ILE A 100 2.09 1.42 1.62
N ALA A 101 3.39 1.41 1.50
CA ALA A 101 4.14 1.70 0.28
C ALA A 101 4.90 0.45 -0.18
N SER A 102 4.45 -0.22 -1.26
CA SER A 102 3.45 0.20 -2.20
C SER A 102 2.60 -0.97 -2.74
N ASN A 103 1.58 -0.65 -3.53
CA ASN A 103 0.84 -1.62 -4.33
C ASN A 103 1.66 -2.05 -5.57
N THR A 104 1.03 -2.73 -6.52
CA THR A 104 1.60 -3.10 -7.82
C THR A 104 1.72 -1.89 -8.76
N SER A 105 2.67 -1.97 -9.71
CA SER A 105 2.90 -0.94 -10.72
C SER A 105 2.11 -1.19 -12.00
N THR A 106 1.70 -0.13 -12.66
CA THR A 106 1.16 -0.18 -14.03
C THR A 106 2.25 -0.12 -15.10
N SER A 107 3.47 0.31 -14.74
CA SER A 107 4.62 0.37 -15.65
C SER A 107 5.02 -1.03 -16.14
N ARG A 108 5.46 -1.09 -17.38
CA ARG A 108 6.02 -2.30 -18.01
C ARG A 108 7.47 -2.09 -18.43
N GLU A 109 8.08 -0.99 -18.00
CA GLU A 109 9.46 -0.65 -18.33
C GLU A 109 10.45 -1.65 -17.73
N GLY A 110 11.53 -1.92 -18.46
CA GLY A 110 12.60 -2.81 -18.01
C GLY A 110 12.26 -4.30 -18.00
N LEU A 111 11.07 -4.70 -18.45
CA LEU A 111 10.69 -6.11 -18.54
C LEU A 111 11.38 -6.79 -19.74
N LYS A 112 11.76 -8.06 -19.54
CA LYS A 112 12.34 -8.91 -20.59
C LYS A 112 11.28 -9.54 -21.51
N ALA A 113 10.02 -9.55 -21.11
CA ALA A 113 8.92 -10.12 -21.88
C ALA A 113 8.62 -9.28 -23.12
N SER A 114 8.30 -9.92 -24.24
CA SER A 114 7.91 -9.24 -25.48
C SER A 114 6.54 -8.54 -25.34
N LYS A 115 6.28 -7.56 -26.22
CA LYS A 115 4.96 -6.87 -26.22
C LYS A 115 3.80 -7.83 -26.43
N GLU A 116 3.99 -8.86 -27.26
CA GLU A 116 2.99 -9.90 -27.52
C GLU A 116 2.73 -10.77 -26.27
N GLN A 117 3.77 -11.09 -25.51
CA GLN A 117 3.63 -11.80 -24.22
C GLN A 117 2.89 -10.94 -23.21
N LEU A 118 3.25 -9.67 -23.09
CA LEU A 118 2.58 -8.73 -22.18
C LEU A 118 1.10 -8.52 -22.53
N ALA A 119 0.78 -8.43 -23.83
CA ALA A 119 -0.61 -8.31 -24.29
C ALA A 119 -1.45 -9.56 -23.93
N LYS A 120 -0.86 -10.74 -23.97
CA LYS A 120 -1.54 -11.99 -23.55
C LYS A 120 -1.77 -12.06 -22.04
N ILE A 121 -0.88 -11.50 -21.22
CA ILE A 121 -1.01 -11.46 -19.77
C ILE A 121 -2.15 -10.50 -19.37
N GLY A 122 -2.33 -9.41 -20.11
CA GLY A 122 -3.37 -8.41 -19.86
C GLY A 122 -2.96 -7.28 -18.91
N PRO A 123 -3.92 -6.46 -18.45
CA PRO A 123 -3.67 -5.18 -17.77
C PRO A 123 -3.36 -5.27 -16.28
N GLY A 124 -3.18 -6.44 -15.70
CA GLY A 124 -2.89 -6.61 -14.27
C GLY A 124 -1.66 -5.83 -13.78
N GLY A 125 -1.59 -5.55 -12.49
CA GLY A 125 -0.46 -4.85 -11.89
C GLY A 125 0.82 -5.69 -11.85
N LEU A 126 1.97 -5.06 -12.10
CA LEU A 126 3.29 -5.66 -12.00
C LEU A 126 3.75 -5.72 -10.55
N SER A 127 4.21 -6.88 -10.09
CA SER A 127 4.72 -7.11 -8.73
C SER A 127 6.09 -7.81 -8.73
N GLY A 128 6.65 -8.05 -7.55
CA GLY A 128 7.92 -8.75 -7.36
C GLY A 128 9.14 -7.87 -7.65
N GLN A 129 10.25 -8.49 -8.07
CA GLN A 129 11.54 -7.81 -8.28
C GLN A 129 11.47 -6.51 -9.11
N PRO A 130 10.68 -6.43 -10.20
CA PRO A 130 10.64 -5.21 -11.00
C PRO A 130 10.18 -3.95 -10.23
N VAL A 131 9.40 -4.08 -9.17
CA VAL A 131 8.92 -2.93 -8.39
C VAL A 131 9.81 -2.61 -7.18
N LYS A 132 10.87 -3.38 -6.95
CA LYS A 132 11.73 -3.25 -5.76
C LYS A 132 12.26 -1.83 -5.59
N ASN A 133 13.00 -1.31 -6.56
CA ASN A 133 13.66 -0.02 -6.46
C ASN A 133 12.65 1.11 -6.31
N LYS A 134 11.61 1.10 -7.15
CA LYS A 134 10.57 2.13 -7.10
C LYS A 134 9.85 2.18 -5.75
N SER A 135 9.52 1.01 -5.20
CA SER A 135 8.94 0.93 -3.86
C SER A 135 9.90 1.45 -2.77
N THR A 136 11.21 1.18 -2.87
CA THR A 136 12.22 1.72 -1.93
C THR A 136 12.31 3.24 -2.03
N GLU A 137 12.33 3.80 -3.23
CA GLU A 137 12.35 5.25 -3.46
C GLU A 137 11.12 5.95 -2.86
N VAL A 138 9.92 5.36 -3.04
CA VAL A 138 8.69 5.90 -2.45
C VAL A 138 8.74 5.87 -0.93
N ILE A 139 9.19 4.77 -0.31
CA ILE A 139 9.35 4.66 1.13
C ILE A 139 10.31 5.73 1.66
N GLN A 140 11.47 5.86 1.03
CA GLN A 140 12.48 6.85 1.42
C GLN A 140 11.93 8.27 1.31
N TYR A 141 11.29 8.61 0.19
CA TYR A 141 10.69 9.92 0.00
C TYR A 141 9.67 10.25 1.09
N LEU A 142 8.75 9.33 1.38
CA LEU A 142 7.75 9.51 2.43
C LEU A 142 8.42 9.70 3.80
N ALA A 143 9.40 8.87 4.15
CA ALA A 143 10.08 8.93 5.44
C ALA A 143 10.86 10.23 5.62
N ASP A 144 11.61 10.66 4.59
CA ASP A 144 12.43 11.86 4.63
C ASP A 144 11.56 13.13 4.67
N THR A 145 10.55 13.22 3.79
CA THR A 145 9.72 14.43 3.66
C THR A 145 8.75 14.58 4.81
N SER A 146 8.17 13.49 5.32
CA SER A 146 7.29 13.54 6.49
C SER A 146 8.03 13.64 7.82
N HIS A 147 9.37 13.54 7.81
CA HIS A 147 10.19 13.39 9.03
C HIS A 147 9.71 12.25 9.94
N LYS A 148 9.25 11.16 9.32
CA LYS A 148 8.67 9.98 10.00
C LYS A 148 7.50 10.33 10.93
N SER A 149 6.66 11.28 10.55
CA SER A 149 5.50 11.69 11.35
C SER A 149 4.40 10.62 11.43
N PHE A 150 4.46 9.57 10.60
CA PHE A 150 3.54 8.45 10.60
C PHE A 150 4.25 7.14 10.25
N PRO A 151 3.71 5.98 10.67
CA PRO A 151 4.25 4.68 10.33
C PRO A 151 4.16 4.36 8.83
N ILE A 152 5.21 3.72 8.30
CA ILE A 152 5.27 3.26 6.91
C ILE A 152 5.47 1.74 6.89
N ILE A 153 4.54 1.02 6.25
CA ILE A 153 4.72 -0.41 5.98
C ILE A 153 5.29 -0.57 4.57
N GLY A 154 6.52 -1.07 4.48
CA GLY A 154 7.21 -1.29 3.22
C GLY A 154 6.79 -2.58 2.53
N VAL A 155 6.42 -2.51 1.25
CA VAL A 155 6.09 -3.68 0.45
C VAL A 155 6.48 -3.49 -1.02
N GLY A 156 7.03 -4.52 -1.65
CA GLY A 156 7.39 -4.54 -3.07
C GLY A 156 8.81 -5.06 -3.32
N GLY A 157 8.92 -6.19 -4.02
CA GLY A 157 10.18 -6.76 -4.47
C GLY A 157 11.08 -7.34 -3.39
N ILE A 158 10.54 -7.70 -2.23
CA ILE A 158 11.29 -8.33 -1.14
C ILE A 158 11.39 -9.83 -1.41
N HIS A 159 12.60 -10.32 -1.77
CA HIS A 159 12.91 -11.72 -2.03
C HIS A 159 14.08 -12.24 -1.18
N SER A 160 14.70 -11.37 -0.37
CA SER A 160 15.83 -11.70 0.50
C SER A 160 15.84 -10.84 1.75
N GLU A 161 16.68 -11.22 2.72
CA GLU A 161 16.98 -10.42 3.91
C GLU A 161 17.56 -9.05 3.54
N LYS A 162 18.40 -9.00 2.51
CA LYS A 162 19.00 -7.76 2.01
C LYS A 162 17.92 -6.81 1.48
N ASP A 163 16.95 -7.31 0.70
CA ASP A 163 15.84 -6.48 0.19
C ASP A 163 14.98 -5.94 1.33
N ALA A 164 14.76 -6.75 2.36
CA ALA A 164 14.02 -6.38 3.55
C ALA A 164 14.72 -5.26 4.33
N LEU A 165 16.02 -5.42 4.62
CA LEU A 165 16.83 -4.41 5.31
C LEU A 165 16.93 -3.11 4.50
N GLU A 166 16.98 -3.18 3.18
CA GLU A 166 16.94 -2.01 2.30
C GLU A 166 15.66 -1.19 2.51
N LYS A 167 14.49 -1.84 2.66
CA LYS A 167 13.22 -1.15 2.97
C LYS A 167 13.23 -0.52 4.37
N ILE A 168 13.72 -1.24 5.37
CA ILE A 168 13.85 -0.72 6.74
C ILE A 168 14.79 0.50 6.76
N ASN A 169 15.94 0.41 6.10
CA ASN A 169 16.92 1.50 6.03
C ASN A 169 16.36 2.71 5.23
N ALA A 170 15.46 2.48 4.27
CA ALA A 170 14.73 3.53 3.56
C ALA A 170 13.64 4.21 4.41
N GLY A 171 13.36 3.69 5.60
CA GLY A 171 12.43 4.29 6.54
C GLY A 171 11.14 3.50 6.81
N ALA A 172 11.01 2.27 6.31
CA ALA A 172 9.87 1.43 6.67
C ALA A 172 9.97 0.98 8.13
N ASP A 173 8.85 1.01 8.86
CA ASP A 173 8.72 0.54 10.24
C ASP A 173 8.34 -0.94 10.30
N LEU A 174 7.54 -1.40 9.33
CA LEU A 174 7.13 -2.78 9.16
C LEU A 174 7.25 -3.21 7.70
N LEU A 175 7.21 -4.52 7.45
CA LEU A 175 7.30 -5.08 6.11
C LEU A 175 6.12 -5.97 5.78
N GLN A 176 5.67 -5.92 4.51
CA GLN A 176 4.75 -6.89 3.92
C GLN A 176 5.43 -7.62 2.77
N ILE A 177 5.15 -8.92 2.64
CA ILE A 177 5.69 -9.79 1.60
C ILE A 177 4.53 -10.47 0.89
N TYR A 178 4.55 -10.47 -0.45
CA TYR A 178 3.59 -11.21 -1.25
C TYR A 178 4.31 -12.09 -2.29
N THR A 179 4.78 -11.51 -3.38
CA THR A 179 5.43 -12.24 -4.48
C THR A 179 6.67 -13.02 -4.01
N GLY A 180 7.51 -12.40 -3.18
CA GLY A 180 8.69 -13.09 -2.63
C GLY A 180 8.33 -14.32 -1.80
N PHE A 181 7.22 -14.30 -1.07
CA PHE A 181 6.76 -15.46 -0.32
C PHE A 181 6.38 -16.65 -1.24
N ILE A 182 5.79 -16.35 -2.41
CA ILE A 182 5.41 -17.40 -3.39
C ILE A 182 6.65 -18.12 -3.93
N TYR A 183 7.75 -17.38 -4.19
CA TYR A 183 8.97 -17.94 -4.76
C TYR A 183 9.92 -18.53 -3.71
N GLU A 184 10.09 -17.86 -2.57
CA GLU A 184 11.10 -18.21 -1.54
C GLU A 184 10.51 -19.04 -0.38
N GLY A 185 9.18 -19.06 -0.27
CA GLY A 185 8.45 -19.78 0.78
C GLY A 185 8.60 -19.17 2.18
N PRO A 186 8.09 -19.86 3.22
CA PRO A 186 8.00 -19.34 4.59
C PRO A 186 9.37 -19.11 5.27
N ARG A 187 10.44 -19.73 4.74
CA ARG A 187 11.80 -19.54 5.23
C ARG A 187 12.26 -18.08 5.08
N LEU A 188 11.78 -17.39 4.05
CA LEU A 188 12.06 -15.97 3.82
C LEU A 188 11.71 -15.11 5.04
N ILE A 189 10.51 -15.30 5.61
CA ILE A 189 10.05 -14.54 6.79
C ILE A 189 10.99 -14.75 7.98
N LYS A 190 11.34 -16.02 8.26
CA LYS A 190 12.24 -16.37 9.36
C LYS A 190 13.62 -15.73 9.20
N ASN A 191 14.14 -15.73 7.99
CA ASN A 191 15.45 -15.16 7.68
C ASN A 191 15.43 -13.63 7.82
N ILE A 192 14.40 -12.98 7.29
CA ILE A 192 14.22 -11.52 7.42
C ILE A 192 14.16 -11.12 8.90
N ASN A 193 13.32 -11.79 9.70
CA ASN A 193 13.22 -11.48 11.12
C ASN A 193 14.56 -11.63 11.86
N LYS A 194 15.34 -12.67 11.54
CA LYS A 194 16.69 -12.84 12.11
C LYS A 194 17.63 -11.70 11.71
N ALA A 195 17.60 -11.29 10.44
CA ALA A 195 18.44 -10.21 9.95
C ALA A 195 18.10 -8.86 10.62
N ILE A 196 16.81 -8.56 10.79
CA ILE A 196 16.35 -7.34 11.49
C ILE A 196 16.83 -7.36 12.95
N ILE A 197 16.60 -8.47 13.68
CA ILE A 197 17.03 -8.59 15.07
C ILE A 197 18.56 -8.43 15.20
N SER A 198 19.34 -9.01 14.28
CA SER A 198 20.80 -8.90 14.30
C SER A 198 21.32 -7.48 13.99
N GLN A 199 20.53 -6.64 13.34
CA GLN A 199 20.88 -5.25 13.04
C GLN A 199 20.55 -4.31 14.21
N THR A 200 19.60 -4.69 15.09
CA THR A 200 19.15 -3.89 16.23
C THR A 200 19.81 -4.30 17.56
N ALA A 201 20.56 -5.40 17.58
CA ALA A 201 21.32 -5.90 18.73
C ALA A 201 22.73 -5.35 18.76
#